data_0c790155f5124b6ba4bc6f3b092f92ca
#
_entry.id   0c790155f5124b6ba4bc6f3b092f92ca
#
_cell.length_a   1.000
_cell.length_b   1.000
_cell.length_c   1.000
_cell.angle_alpha   90.00
_cell.angle_beta   90.00
_cell.angle_gamma   90.00
#
_symmetry.space_group_name_H-M   'P 1'
#
loop_
_entity.id
_entity.type
_entity.pdbx_description
1 polymer ?
#
loop_
_entity_poly.entity_id
_entity_poly.type
_entity_poly.pdbx_seq_one_letter_code
_entity_poly.pdbx_strand_id
1 'polypeptide(L)'
;MFATIIIVLPSPFTGGAAHLSHGSLSEVYDCAPSSDMKTTVLSWYTDVTHSIKPITSGYRLALAYNVYHTTNTLRPSLPDTHSAVEALRHVLLSWKQTTNPDAPRKIIYLLDHKYSQANMKGSALKGLDAHKLAILQLLAKRHDFRIGLASLETSLRLCGR
;
A
#
# COMPACT_ATOMS: atom_id res chain seq x y z
N MET A 1 -6.61 4.62 7.64
CA MET A 1 -7.37 4.25 6.43
C MET A 1 -6.66 3.11 5.73
N PHE A 2 -7.37 2.08 5.28
CA PHE A 2 -6.77 0.97 4.53
C PHE A 2 -7.54 0.66 3.22
N ALA A 3 -8.77 1.13 3.10
CA ALA A 3 -9.58 0.98 1.90
C ALA A 3 -10.51 2.18 1.70
N THR A 4 -11.01 2.31 0.49
CA THR A 4 -12.07 3.25 0.12
C THR A 4 -13.24 2.47 -0.43
N ILE A 5 -14.46 2.89 -0.09
CA ILE A 5 -15.71 2.38 -0.66
C ILE A 5 -16.42 3.55 -1.31
N ILE A 6 -16.83 3.38 -2.57
CA ILE A 6 -17.65 4.35 -3.29
C ILE A 6 -18.97 3.68 -3.66
N ILE A 7 -20.06 4.29 -3.26
CA ILE A 7 -21.43 3.86 -3.62
C ILE A 7 -21.95 4.87 -4.65
N VAL A 8 -22.07 4.44 -5.90
CA VAL A 8 -22.66 5.22 -6.97
C VAL A 8 -24.16 4.98 -6.94
N LEU A 9 -24.91 6.03 -6.65
CA LEU A 9 -26.37 5.98 -6.59
C LEU A 9 -26.99 6.12 -8.01
N PRO A 10 -28.22 5.61 -8.22
CA PRO A 10 -28.91 5.76 -9.48
C PRO A 10 -28.96 7.22 -9.92
N SER A 11 -28.37 7.50 -11.06
CA SER A 11 -28.34 8.84 -11.68
C SER A 11 -27.89 8.69 -13.13
N PRO A 12 -28.54 9.35 -14.09
CA PRO A 12 -28.16 9.24 -15.49
C PRO A 12 -26.89 10.04 -15.78
N PHE A 13 -25.85 9.35 -16.25
CA PHE A 13 -24.59 9.97 -16.68
C PHE A 13 -23.89 9.14 -17.75
N THR A 14 -22.93 9.75 -18.45
CA THR A 14 -22.01 9.09 -19.36
C THR A 14 -20.56 9.44 -18.99
N GLY A 15 -19.61 8.59 -19.34
CA GLY A 15 -18.23 8.71 -18.91
C GLY A 15 -18.02 8.28 -17.46
N GLY A 16 -16.99 8.79 -16.80
CA GLY A 16 -16.74 8.52 -15.39
C GLY A 16 -16.19 7.13 -15.08
N ALA A 17 -15.63 6.40 -16.05
CA ALA A 17 -15.04 5.08 -15.81
C ALA A 17 -13.93 5.14 -14.77
N ALA A 18 -13.90 4.16 -13.87
CA ALA A 18 -12.86 4.00 -12.87
C ALA A 18 -11.77 3.06 -13.41
N HIS A 19 -10.56 3.57 -13.51
CA HIS A 19 -9.37 2.81 -13.87
C HIS A 19 -8.63 2.46 -12.58
N LEU A 20 -8.45 1.18 -12.32
CA LEU A 20 -7.76 0.66 -11.14
C LEU A 20 -6.54 -0.13 -11.58
N SER A 21 -5.41 0.03 -10.90
CA SER A 21 -4.20 -0.76 -11.15
C SER A 21 -3.46 -1.10 -9.87
N HIS A 22 -2.92 -2.31 -9.83
CA HIS A 22 -2.08 -2.79 -8.73
C HIS A 22 -1.06 -3.78 -9.27
N GLY A 23 0.23 -3.47 -9.14
CA GLY A 23 1.30 -4.24 -9.77
C GLY A 23 1.14 -4.30 -11.29
N SER A 24 1.05 -5.51 -11.84
CA SER A 24 0.84 -5.76 -13.27
C SER A 24 -0.63 -5.84 -13.68
N LEU A 25 -1.56 -5.82 -12.73
CA LEU A 25 -3.00 -5.91 -12.99
C LEU A 25 -3.58 -4.52 -13.22
N SER A 26 -4.46 -4.40 -14.21
CA SER A 26 -5.20 -3.18 -14.52
C SER A 26 -6.61 -3.54 -14.97
N GLU A 27 -7.59 -2.86 -14.38
CA GLU A 27 -9.01 -3.08 -14.62
C GLU A 27 -9.73 -1.75 -14.83
N VAL A 28 -10.75 -1.77 -15.65
CA VAL A 28 -11.60 -0.61 -15.94
C VAL A 28 -13.05 -0.95 -15.60
N TYR A 29 -13.62 -0.16 -14.72
CA TYR A 29 -15.03 -0.30 -14.31
C TYR A 29 -15.84 0.88 -14.85
N ASP A 30 -16.71 0.59 -15.81
CA ASP A 30 -17.67 1.57 -16.34
C ASP A 30 -19.04 1.34 -15.72
N CYS A 31 -19.50 2.30 -14.93
CA CYS A 31 -20.80 2.26 -14.26
C CYS A 31 -21.89 2.97 -15.07
N ALA A 32 -21.54 3.68 -16.15
CA ALA A 32 -22.48 4.50 -16.92
C ALA A 32 -23.61 3.70 -17.61
N PRO A 33 -23.40 2.52 -18.21
CA PRO A 33 -24.41 1.82 -19.00
C PRO A 33 -25.69 1.43 -18.25
N SER A 34 -25.67 1.40 -16.93
CA SER A 34 -26.86 1.06 -16.11
C SER A 34 -27.03 2.01 -14.93
N SER A 35 -26.47 3.20 -15.04
CA SER A 35 -26.36 4.15 -13.93
C SER A 35 -27.70 4.77 -13.51
N ASP A 36 -28.67 4.75 -14.35
CA ASP A 36 -30.03 5.26 -14.10
C ASP A 36 -30.86 4.35 -13.18
N MET A 37 -30.57 3.03 -13.19
CA MET A 37 -31.38 2.03 -12.51
C MET A 37 -30.63 1.25 -11.43
N LYS A 38 -29.30 1.30 -11.40
CA LYS A 38 -28.48 0.49 -10.51
C LYS A 38 -27.69 1.31 -9.52
N THR A 39 -27.66 0.84 -8.27
CA THR A 39 -26.64 1.22 -7.31
C THR A 39 -25.41 0.34 -7.53
N THR A 40 -24.26 0.97 -7.76
CA THR A 40 -22.98 0.26 -7.92
C THR A 40 -22.07 0.55 -6.74
N VAL A 41 -21.45 -0.50 -6.19
CA VAL A 41 -20.47 -0.36 -5.13
C VAL A 41 -19.09 -0.72 -5.69
N LEU A 42 -18.16 0.23 -5.59
CA LEU A 42 -16.74 0.04 -5.89
C LEU A 42 -15.95 0.11 -4.60
N SER A 43 -14.98 -0.78 -4.44
CA SER A 43 -14.08 -0.74 -3.28
C SER A 43 -12.68 -1.18 -3.68
N TRP A 44 -11.68 -0.54 -3.07
CA TRP A 44 -10.27 -0.86 -3.27
C TRP A 44 -9.44 -0.51 -2.04
N TYR A 45 -8.33 -1.21 -1.89
CA TYR A 45 -7.33 -0.90 -0.87
C TYR A 45 -6.53 0.37 -1.24
N THR A 46 -5.95 1.02 -0.25
CA THR A 46 -5.19 2.29 -0.42
C THR A 46 -3.92 2.14 -1.27
N ASP A 47 -3.44 0.94 -1.49
CA ASP A 47 -2.29 0.61 -2.34
C ASP A 47 -2.66 0.41 -3.82
N VAL A 48 -3.96 0.40 -4.13
CA VAL A 48 -4.44 0.39 -5.51
C VAL A 48 -4.39 1.79 -6.09
N THR A 49 -3.63 1.96 -7.17
CA THR A 49 -3.65 3.20 -7.95
C THR A 49 -4.97 3.31 -8.68
N HIS A 50 -5.62 4.45 -8.55
CA HIS A 50 -6.93 4.65 -9.17
C HIS A 50 -7.03 6.02 -9.82
N SER A 51 -7.76 6.08 -10.92
CA SER A 51 -8.16 7.32 -11.57
C SER A 51 -9.60 7.21 -12.07
N ILE A 52 -10.36 8.27 -11.88
CA ILE A 52 -11.72 8.34 -12.36
C ILE A 52 -11.77 9.32 -13.53
N LYS A 53 -12.25 8.86 -14.67
CA LYS A 53 -12.37 9.69 -15.86
C LYS A 53 -13.49 10.74 -15.69
N PRO A 54 -13.44 11.85 -16.40
CA PRO A 54 -14.47 12.87 -16.36
C PRO A 54 -15.85 12.32 -16.74
N ILE A 55 -16.89 12.85 -16.13
CA ILE A 55 -18.27 12.71 -16.60
C ILE A 55 -18.42 13.56 -17.85
N THR A 56 -18.94 12.97 -18.91
CA THR A 56 -19.10 13.67 -20.22
C THR A 56 -20.49 14.20 -20.42
N SER A 57 -21.53 13.63 -19.78
CA SER A 57 -22.91 14.11 -19.80
C SER A 57 -23.62 13.65 -18.51
N GLY A 58 -24.61 14.44 -18.08
CA GLY A 58 -25.36 14.17 -16.87
C GLY A 58 -24.58 14.47 -15.60
N TYR A 59 -24.98 13.86 -14.49
CA TYR A 59 -24.31 13.99 -13.20
C TYR A 59 -24.30 12.66 -12.46
N ARG A 60 -23.19 12.39 -11.76
CA ARG A 60 -23.03 11.20 -10.94
C ARG A 60 -23.14 11.57 -9.46
N LEU A 61 -24.12 10.98 -8.78
CA LEU A 61 -24.26 11.06 -7.34
C LEU A 61 -23.53 9.86 -6.71
N ALA A 62 -22.56 10.13 -5.85
CA ALA A 62 -21.81 9.06 -5.18
C ALA A 62 -21.52 9.40 -3.73
N LEU A 63 -21.54 8.38 -2.87
CA LEU A 63 -21.09 8.44 -1.48
C LEU A 63 -19.72 7.80 -1.38
N ALA A 64 -18.75 8.50 -0.79
CA ALA A 64 -17.39 8.00 -0.59
C ALA A 64 -17.11 7.79 0.90
N TYR A 65 -16.63 6.61 1.24
CA TYR A 65 -16.29 6.22 2.61
C TYR A 65 -14.82 5.81 2.70
N ASN A 66 -14.14 6.34 3.69
CA ASN A 66 -12.81 5.89 4.08
C ASN A 66 -12.92 4.81 5.16
N VAL A 67 -12.33 3.65 4.92
CA VAL A 67 -12.37 2.53 5.85
C VAL A 67 -11.09 2.53 6.68
N TYR A 68 -11.27 2.54 8.00
CA TYR A 68 -10.17 2.56 8.97
C TYR A 68 -10.08 1.24 9.71
N HIS A 69 -8.86 0.79 9.93
CA HIS A 69 -8.57 -0.35 10.79
C HIS A 69 -8.30 0.17 12.21
N THR A 70 -9.15 -0.19 13.16
CA THR A 70 -9.12 0.34 14.53
C THR A 70 -8.58 -0.65 15.56
N THR A 71 -8.29 -1.89 15.15
CA THR A 71 -7.75 -2.93 16.04
C THR A 71 -6.23 -2.98 15.99
N ASN A 72 -5.60 -3.59 17.01
CA ASN A 72 -4.15 -3.82 17.05
C ASN A 72 -3.68 -5.03 16.24
N THR A 73 -4.57 -5.63 15.42
CA THR A 73 -4.22 -6.71 14.51
C THR A 73 -3.57 -6.20 13.24
N LEU A 74 -3.01 -7.08 12.42
CA LEU A 74 -2.47 -6.72 11.12
C LEU A 74 -3.57 -6.08 10.25
N ARG A 75 -3.21 -4.97 9.60
CA ARG A 75 -4.11 -4.29 8.66
C ARG A 75 -4.44 -5.24 7.51
N PRO A 76 -5.71 -5.34 7.08
CA PRO A 76 -6.08 -6.10 5.89
C PRO A 76 -5.30 -5.60 4.67
N SER A 77 -4.81 -6.52 3.87
CA SER A 77 -4.04 -6.27 2.64
C SER A 77 -4.40 -7.30 1.58
N LEU A 78 -4.07 -6.99 0.33
CA LEU A 78 -4.29 -7.93 -0.77
C LEU A 78 -3.45 -9.21 -0.56
N PRO A 79 -4.01 -10.41 -0.83
CA PRO A 79 -3.40 -11.69 -0.46
C PRO A 79 -2.21 -12.15 -1.32
N ASP A 80 -1.76 -11.37 -2.30
CA ASP A 80 -0.79 -11.82 -3.32
C ASP A 80 0.69 -11.86 -2.84
N THR A 81 0.92 -12.04 -1.55
CA THR A 81 2.26 -11.94 -0.97
C THR A 81 2.83 -13.28 -0.46
N HIS A 82 2.13 -14.40 -0.61
CA HIS A 82 2.58 -15.63 0.03
C HIS A 82 3.95 -16.10 -0.48
N SER A 83 4.18 -16.11 -1.78
CA SER A 83 5.47 -16.47 -2.37
C SER A 83 6.59 -15.48 -2.00
N ALA A 84 6.30 -14.18 -2.02
CA ALA A 84 7.25 -13.15 -1.63
C ALA A 84 7.59 -13.19 -0.14
N VAL A 85 6.61 -13.46 0.73
CA VAL A 85 6.81 -13.62 2.18
C VAL A 85 7.69 -14.84 2.46
N GLU A 86 7.45 -15.97 1.79
CA GLU A 86 8.28 -17.17 1.96
C GLU A 86 9.71 -16.95 1.44
N ALA A 87 9.88 -16.31 0.29
CA ALA A 87 11.20 -15.95 -0.23
C ALA A 87 11.96 -15.04 0.76
N LEU A 88 11.28 -14.02 1.29
CA LEU A 88 11.86 -13.12 2.30
C LEU A 88 12.22 -13.86 3.59
N ARG A 89 11.36 -14.79 4.02
CA ARG A 89 11.65 -15.65 5.18
C ARG A 89 12.93 -16.45 4.99
N HIS A 90 13.10 -17.07 3.81
CA HIS A 90 14.32 -17.82 3.50
C HIS A 90 15.57 -16.94 3.51
N VAL A 91 15.51 -15.75 2.93
CA VAL A 91 16.62 -14.78 2.94
C VAL A 91 16.97 -14.38 4.36
N LEU A 92 15.98 -14.04 5.19
CA LEU A 92 16.22 -13.66 6.59
C LEU A 92 16.81 -14.79 7.42
N LEU A 93 16.34 -16.03 7.24
CA LEU A 93 16.90 -17.20 7.94
C LEU A 93 18.33 -17.49 7.49
N SER A 94 18.61 -17.46 6.19
CA SER A 94 19.96 -17.61 5.64
C SER A 94 20.90 -16.54 6.19
N TRP A 95 20.45 -15.29 6.27
CA TRP A 95 21.22 -14.20 6.86
C TRP A 95 21.50 -14.43 8.34
N LYS A 96 20.52 -14.90 9.13
CA LYS A 96 20.68 -15.21 10.56
C LYS A 96 21.67 -16.35 10.80
N GLN A 97 21.74 -17.32 9.88
CA GLN A 97 22.60 -18.50 9.99
C GLN A 97 24.00 -18.29 9.41
N THR A 98 24.27 -17.14 8.79
CA THR A 98 25.57 -16.90 8.19
C THR A 98 26.65 -16.80 9.27
N THR A 99 27.75 -17.51 9.07
CA THR A 99 28.95 -17.47 9.91
C THR A 99 30.04 -16.55 9.35
N ASN A 100 29.76 -15.93 8.17
CA ASN A 100 30.71 -15.01 7.55
C ASN A 100 30.86 -13.74 8.41
N PRO A 101 32.07 -13.43 8.90
CA PRO A 101 32.34 -12.24 9.72
C PRO A 101 32.10 -10.92 8.97
N ASP A 102 32.19 -10.94 7.62
CA ASP A 102 31.99 -9.78 6.76
C ASP A 102 30.50 -9.59 6.37
N ALA A 103 29.62 -10.49 6.81
CA ALA A 103 28.21 -10.35 6.51
C ALA A 103 27.60 -9.08 7.12
N PRO A 104 26.72 -8.38 6.41
CA PRO A 104 26.09 -7.16 6.91
C PRO A 104 25.26 -7.47 8.16
N ARG A 105 25.47 -6.70 9.22
CA ARG A 105 24.72 -6.83 10.48
C ARG A 105 23.38 -6.11 10.46
N LYS A 106 23.11 -5.31 9.44
CA LYS A 106 21.90 -4.50 9.28
C LYS A 106 21.49 -4.51 7.82
N ILE A 107 20.18 -4.57 7.59
CA ILE A 107 19.57 -4.35 6.28
C ILE A 107 18.82 -3.04 6.37
N ILE A 108 19.03 -2.16 5.42
CA ILE A 108 18.30 -0.90 5.28
C ILE A 108 17.34 -1.06 4.10
N TYR A 109 16.05 -0.90 4.39
CA TYR A 109 15.02 -0.86 3.37
C TYR A 109 14.49 0.58 3.22
N LEU A 110 14.55 1.11 2.01
CA LEU A 110 14.04 2.44 1.71
C LEU A 110 12.52 2.38 1.51
N LEU A 111 11.81 3.26 2.21
CA LEU A 111 10.38 3.42 2.04
C LEU A 111 10.06 4.18 0.75
N ASP A 112 8.90 3.90 0.15
CA ASP A 112 8.47 4.51 -1.11
C ASP A 112 8.03 5.98 -0.90
N HIS A 113 7.55 6.30 0.31
CA HIS A 113 7.08 7.65 0.65
C HIS A 113 8.07 8.36 1.58
N LYS A 114 8.10 9.69 1.50
CA LYS A 114 8.79 10.55 2.47
C LYS A 114 7.89 10.77 3.69
N TYR A 115 8.47 10.61 4.86
CA TYR A 115 7.79 10.84 6.14
C TYR A 115 8.51 11.92 6.92
N SER A 116 7.74 12.79 7.56
CA SER A 116 8.29 13.73 8.54
C SER A 116 8.67 13.00 9.82
N GLN A 117 9.57 13.56 10.61
CA GLN A 117 10.01 12.97 11.88
C GLN A 117 8.84 12.71 12.83
N ALA A 118 7.82 13.58 12.85
CA ALA A 118 6.61 13.41 13.63
C ALA A 118 5.75 12.22 13.19
N ASN A 119 5.82 11.85 11.90
CA ASN A 119 5.06 10.75 11.28
C ASN A 119 5.89 9.47 11.12
N MET A 120 7.08 9.39 11.70
CA MET A 120 7.94 8.21 11.66
C MET A 120 7.51 7.15 12.67
N LYS A 121 6.27 6.70 12.50
CA LYS A 121 5.62 5.67 13.33
C LYS A 121 5.03 4.62 12.40
N GLY A 122 5.10 3.35 12.79
CA GLY A 122 4.55 2.25 11.99
C GLY A 122 3.06 2.44 11.64
N SER A 123 2.28 3.02 12.57
CA SER A 123 0.86 3.33 12.37
C SER A 123 0.59 4.49 11.40
N ALA A 124 1.59 5.33 11.12
CA ALA A 124 1.48 6.48 10.22
C ALA A 124 1.96 6.17 8.79
N LEU A 125 2.54 5.00 8.55
CA LEU A 125 2.95 4.59 7.22
C LEU A 125 1.74 4.41 6.30
N LYS A 126 1.94 4.68 5.01
CA LYS A 126 0.87 4.70 4.00
C LYS A 126 1.09 3.60 2.95
N GLY A 127 -0.01 3.14 2.36
CA GLY A 127 0.00 2.27 1.19
C GLY A 127 0.92 1.06 1.34
N LEU A 128 1.77 0.85 0.34
CA LEU A 128 2.72 -0.26 0.29
C LEU A 128 3.72 -0.26 1.44
N ASP A 129 4.17 0.90 1.94
CA ASP A 129 5.10 0.97 3.06
C ASP A 129 4.50 0.37 4.34
N ALA A 130 3.23 0.66 4.62
CA ALA A 130 2.52 0.08 5.75
C ALA A 130 2.36 -1.44 5.60
N HIS A 131 2.06 -1.91 4.38
CA HIS A 131 1.94 -3.33 4.07
C HIS A 131 3.27 -4.07 4.23
N LYS A 132 4.34 -3.55 3.63
CA LYS A 132 5.69 -4.11 3.74
C LYS A 132 6.17 -4.15 5.20
N LEU A 133 5.93 -3.08 5.97
CA LEU A 133 6.25 -3.07 7.39
C LEU A 133 5.49 -4.15 8.16
N ALA A 134 4.20 -4.36 7.88
CA ALA A 134 3.41 -5.39 8.55
C ALA A 134 3.97 -6.80 8.31
N ILE A 135 4.38 -7.11 7.06
CA ILE A 135 5.04 -8.38 6.72
C ILE A 135 6.36 -8.53 7.48
N LEU A 136 7.19 -7.48 7.42
CA LEU A 136 8.49 -7.49 8.11
C LEU A 136 8.34 -7.68 9.62
N GLN A 137 7.35 -7.02 10.25
CA GLN A 137 7.08 -7.17 11.68
C GLN A 137 6.65 -8.60 12.05
N LEU A 138 5.81 -9.23 11.20
CA LEU A 138 5.39 -10.62 11.40
C LEU A 138 6.60 -11.56 11.38
N LEU A 139 7.47 -11.43 10.37
CA LEU A 139 8.67 -12.24 10.22
C LEU A 139 9.70 -11.95 11.31
N ALA A 140 9.90 -10.69 11.65
CA ALA A 140 10.82 -10.28 12.69
C ALA A 140 10.44 -10.86 14.05
N LYS A 141 9.16 -10.78 14.43
CA LYS A 141 8.66 -11.38 15.66
C LYS A 141 8.85 -12.89 15.70
N ARG A 142 8.63 -13.57 14.55
CA ARG A 142 8.76 -15.04 14.45
C ARG A 142 10.22 -15.51 14.51
N HIS A 143 11.16 -14.70 14.01
CA HIS A 143 12.56 -15.08 13.83
C HIS A 143 13.53 -14.25 14.67
N ASP A 144 13.04 -13.49 15.63
CA ASP A 144 13.83 -12.70 16.57
C ASP A 144 14.74 -11.65 15.89
N PHE A 145 14.19 -10.93 14.92
CA PHE A 145 14.80 -9.73 14.34
C PHE A 145 14.25 -8.47 15.00
N ARG A 146 15.07 -7.42 15.05
CA ARG A 146 14.64 -6.09 15.47
C ARG A 146 14.40 -5.21 14.26
N ILE A 147 13.27 -4.49 14.26
CA ILE A 147 12.92 -3.51 13.23
C ILE A 147 12.86 -2.14 13.88
N GLY A 148 13.45 -1.15 13.20
CA GLY A 148 13.36 0.26 13.56
C GLY A 148 13.03 1.10 12.32
N LEU A 149 12.37 2.21 12.51
CA LEU A 149 12.23 3.27 11.51
C LEU A 149 13.28 4.35 11.80
N ALA A 150 13.98 4.80 10.77
CA ALA A 150 15.01 5.82 10.89
C ALA A 150 14.96 6.79 9.71
N SER A 151 15.37 8.04 9.95
CA SER A 151 15.67 9.00 8.89
C SER A 151 17.05 8.71 8.33
N LEU A 152 17.18 8.71 7.02
CA LEU A 152 18.45 8.57 6.32
C LEU A 152 18.84 9.93 5.73
N GLU A 153 20.00 10.46 6.16
CA GLU A 153 20.58 11.68 5.60
C GLU A 153 21.90 11.34 4.91
N THR A 154 22.03 11.79 3.67
CA THR A 154 23.29 11.64 2.90
C THR A 154 23.95 13.00 2.73
N SER A 155 25.19 13.14 3.23
CA SER A 155 26.00 14.33 3.00
C SER A 155 27.13 14.00 2.00
N LEU A 156 27.19 14.75 0.90
CA LEU A 156 28.30 14.70 -0.05
C LEU A 156 29.30 15.82 0.30
N ARG A 157 30.54 15.45 0.67
CA ARG A 157 31.63 16.41 0.78
C ARG A 157 32.43 16.39 -0.54
N LEU A 158 32.39 17.46 -1.28
CA LEU A 158 33.29 17.67 -2.40
C LEU A 158 34.66 18.04 -1.81
N CYS A 159 35.64 17.16 -1.94
CA CYS A 159 37.04 17.56 -1.76
C CYS A 159 37.45 18.33 -3.00
N GLY A 160 37.48 19.68 -2.90
CA GLY A 160 38.15 20.51 -3.90
C GLY A 160 39.65 20.17 -3.95
N ARG A 161 40.17 19.93 -5.15
CA ARG A 161 41.61 19.92 -5.43
C ARG A 161 42.09 21.33 -5.53
#